data_e771cacd2b94a7fd0168aad1ab49db90
#
_entry.id   e771cacd2b94a7fd0168aad1ab49db90
#
_cell.length_a   1.000
_cell.length_b   1.000
_cell.length_c   1.000
_cell.angle_alpha   90.00
_cell.angle_beta   90.00
_cell.angle_gamma   90.00
#
_symmetry.space_group_name_H-M   'P 1'
#
loop_
_entity.id
_entity.type
_entity.pdbx_description
1 polymer ?
#
loop_
_entity_poly.entity_id
_entity_poly.type
_entity_poly.pdbx_seq_one_letter_code
_entity_poly.pdbx_strand_id
1 'polypeptide(L)'
;MTRNKMLDLAISKLGREFDDLDLTFHKMDTDNPSDVTSYWPGTDDEDVLVCVFNGDEINEPFHRQDFFFINYAYQNSYHTLSAKYNNLIVVEEDECYIGQPYSGYALRKEKGAGDVVIFGVLIRKDSFFREYLPTVYTDSDLFRFFIDPQTNKFSDEFIHLSVTKGHAIRSILELMVMEYADRKEDTQRILKSMLQTLLLEIARRYKIEKNGTEQKSVSEQILDYMGDHSDVVTLKDIAAHFNYHPNYISSLLHRETGRKFTEILLEIRMERAVLLMKNTTLSIEEISAMLGYSNHSNFYKAFKEYYGVTPRDYFK
;
A
#
# COMPACT_ATOMS: atom_id res chain seq x y z
N MET A 1 -34.28 -5.41 8.80
CA MET A 1 -33.35 -4.66 9.68
C MET A 1 -32.78 -3.55 8.82
N THR A 2 -32.62 -2.31 9.31
CA THR A 2 -31.99 -1.23 8.53
C THR A 2 -30.47 -1.46 8.45
N ARG A 3 -29.82 -0.93 7.40
CA ARG A 3 -28.33 -1.02 7.22
C ARG A 3 -27.59 -0.53 8.47
N ASN A 4 -27.97 0.60 9.04
CA ASN A 4 -27.33 1.13 10.26
C ASN A 4 -27.39 0.15 11.43
N LYS A 5 -28.54 -0.46 11.67
CA LYS A 5 -28.68 -1.45 12.75
C LYS A 5 -27.84 -2.72 12.53
N MET A 6 -27.64 -3.12 11.27
CA MET A 6 -26.75 -4.24 10.93
C MET A 6 -25.30 -3.88 11.20
N LEU A 7 -24.89 -2.67 10.81
CA LEU A 7 -23.54 -2.18 11.05
C LEU A 7 -23.24 -2.04 12.55
N ASP A 8 -24.14 -1.47 13.33
CA ASP A 8 -23.98 -1.36 14.80
C ASP A 8 -23.79 -2.73 15.47
N LEU A 9 -24.54 -3.73 15.02
CA LEU A 9 -24.40 -5.11 15.51
C LEU A 9 -23.05 -5.73 15.09
N ALA A 10 -22.61 -5.46 13.87
CA ALA A 10 -21.32 -5.92 13.35
C ALA A 10 -20.15 -5.28 14.12
N ILE A 11 -20.19 -3.97 14.36
CA ILE A 11 -19.22 -3.24 15.19
C ILE A 11 -19.15 -3.84 16.58
N SER A 12 -20.32 -4.04 17.24
CA SER A 12 -20.36 -4.60 18.58
C SER A 12 -19.85 -6.05 18.64
N LYS A 13 -20.06 -6.85 17.58
CA LYS A 13 -19.58 -8.22 17.51
C LYS A 13 -18.07 -8.26 17.33
N LEU A 14 -17.56 -7.58 16.29
CA LEU A 14 -16.14 -7.58 15.97
C LEU A 14 -15.32 -6.85 17.04
N GLY A 15 -15.88 -5.84 17.71
CA GLY A 15 -15.22 -5.18 18.85
C GLY A 15 -14.95 -6.13 20.02
N ARG A 16 -15.87 -7.08 20.28
CA ARG A 16 -15.62 -8.13 21.29
C ARG A 16 -14.63 -9.18 20.80
N GLU A 17 -14.69 -9.55 19.52
CA GLU A 17 -13.74 -10.50 18.92
C GLU A 17 -12.32 -9.91 18.82
N PHE A 18 -12.18 -8.57 18.82
CA PHE A 18 -10.87 -7.91 18.78
C PHE A 18 -10.04 -8.20 20.03
N ASP A 19 -10.65 -8.30 21.20
CA ASP A 19 -9.98 -8.62 22.47
C ASP A 19 -9.40 -10.04 22.48
N ASP A 20 -9.97 -10.93 21.66
CA ASP A 20 -9.54 -12.33 21.50
C ASP A 20 -8.55 -12.52 20.34
N LEU A 21 -8.25 -11.44 19.59
CA LEU A 21 -7.33 -11.52 18.45
C LEU A 21 -5.90 -11.73 18.93
N ASP A 22 -5.25 -12.78 18.44
CA ASP A 22 -3.86 -13.10 18.81
C ASP A 22 -2.87 -12.12 18.13
N LEU A 23 -2.63 -11.00 18.77
CA LEU A 23 -1.60 -10.02 18.41
C LEU A 23 -0.35 -10.22 19.27
N THR A 24 0.03 -11.45 19.56
CA THR A 24 1.23 -11.75 20.36
C THR A 24 2.48 -11.12 19.74
N PHE A 25 3.19 -10.36 20.57
CA PHE A 25 4.41 -9.67 20.17
C PHE A 25 5.65 -10.55 20.41
N HIS A 26 6.37 -10.86 19.35
CA HIS A 26 7.60 -11.64 19.38
C HIS A 26 8.80 -10.71 19.26
N LYS A 27 9.88 -11.01 20.02
CA LYS A 27 11.14 -10.28 19.87
C LYS A 27 11.71 -10.50 18.47
N MET A 28 12.21 -9.42 17.88
CA MET A 28 12.92 -9.48 16.61
C MET A 28 14.40 -9.72 16.83
N ASP A 29 15.04 -10.36 15.86
CA ASP A 29 16.50 -10.52 15.82
C ASP A 29 17.16 -9.23 15.29
N THR A 30 17.23 -8.23 16.18
CA THR A 30 17.80 -6.90 15.93
C THR A 30 18.65 -6.45 17.09
N ASP A 31 19.49 -5.44 16.84
CA ASP A 31 20.31 -4.82 17.88
C ASP A 31 19.48 -4.06 18.94
N ASN A 32 18.20 -3.79 18.65
CA ASN A 32 17.30 -3.12 19.58
C ASN A 32 16.38 -4.13 20.29
N PRO A 33 16.55 -4.36 21.60
CA PRO A 33 15.75 -5.33 22.35
C PRO A 33 14.27 -4.94 22.49
N SER A 34 13.91 -3.70 22.13
CA SER A 34 12.52 -3.20 22.14
C SER A 34 11.79 -3.47 20.83
N ASP A 35 12.48 -3.93 19.79
CA ASP A 35 11.83 -4.27 18.53
C ASP A 35 11.05 -5.58 18.67
N VAL A 36 9.75 -5.47 18.54
CA VAL A 36 8.81 -6.58 18.59
C VAL A 36 7.97 -6.60 17.33
N THR A 37 7.60 -7.79 16.88
CA THR A 37 6.72 -7.99 15.71
C THR A 37 5.53 -8.85 16.07
N SER A 38 4.39 -8.57 15.45
CA SER A 38 3.23 -9.44 15.43
C SER A 38 3.16 -10.15 14.08
N TYR A 39 2.81 -11.42 14.09
CA TYR A 39 2.59 -12.21 12.89
C TYR A 39 1.11 -12.24 12.52
N TRP A 40 0.81 -12.79 11.33
CA TRP A 40 -0.55 -12.91 10.84
C TRP A 40 -1.49 -13.53 11.87
N PRO A 41 -2.53 -12.81 12.33
CA PRO A 41 -3.41 -13.30 13.40
C PRO A 41 -4.61 -14.11 12.88
N GLY A 42 -4.83 -14.16 11.56
CA GLY A 42 -5.90 -14.92 10.92
C GLY A 42 -5.57 -16.40 10.75
N THR A 43 -6.54 -17.18 10.34
CA THR A 43 -6.38 -18.60 10.03
C THR A 43 -5.63 -18.82 8.71
N ASP A 44 -5.23 -20.08 8.41
CA ASP A 44 -4.46 -20.40 7.19
C ASP A 44 -5.24 -20.16 5.89
N ASP A 45 -6.56 -20.21 5.94
CA ASP A 45 -7.47 -19.98 4.83
C ASP A 45 -7.95 -18.53 4.70
N GLU A 46 -7.55 -17.65 5.62
CA GLU A 46 -7.84 -16.21 5.56
C GLU A 46 -6.68 -15.44 4.96
N ASP A 47 -6.96 -14.67 3.91
CA ASP A 47 -6.04 -13.71 3.29
C ASP A 47 -6.35 -12.26 3.66
N VAL A 48 -7.60 -12.00 4.07
CA VAL A 48 -8.11 -10.69 4.50
C VAL A 48 -8.84 -10.88 5.82
N LEU A 49 -8.39 -10.15 6.83
CA LEU A 49 -9.03 -10.11 8.15
C LEU A 49 -9.57 -8.69 8.40
N VAL A 50 -10.80 -8.62 8.90
CA VAL A 50 -11.40 -7.33 9.28
C VAL A 50 -11.61 -7.33 10.78
N CYS A 51 -11.03 -6.35 11.46
CA CYS A 51 -11.20 -6.16 12.90
C CYS A 51 -11.81 -4.79 13.21
N VAL A 52 -12.38 -4.66 14.39
CA VAL A 52 -12.94 -3.40 14.86
C VAL A 52 -12.47 -3.18 16.29
N PHE A 53 -11.74 -2.09 16.51
CA PHE A 53 -11.54 -1.58 17.86
C PHE A 53 -12.71 -0.65 18.21
N ASN A 54 -13.26 -0.81 19.40
CA ASN A 54 -14.33 0.04 19.92
C ASN A 54 -14.13 0.24 21.43
N GLY A 55 -13.63 1.40 21.83
CA GLY A 55 -13.30 1.69 23.22
C GLY A 55 -12.87 3.12 23.49
N ASP A 56 -12.66 3.46 24.75
CA ASP A 56 -12.31 4.81 25.22
C ASP A 56 -10.81 5.00 25.52
N GLU A 57 -10.01 3.90 25.47
CA GLU A 57 -8.57 3.94 25.75
C GLU A 57 -7.80 3.00 24.82
N ILE A 58 -6.68 3.46 24.25
CA ILE A 58 -5.73 2.66 23.48
C ILE A 58 -4.33 2.94 24.01
N ASN A 59 -3.63 1.89 24.41
CA ASN A 59 -2.24 2.00 24.83
C ASN A 59 -1.42 0.79 24.31
N GLU A 60 -1.30 0.70 23.00
CA GLU A 60 -0.49 -0.35 22.39
C GLU A 60 1.01 -0.07 22.54
N PRO A 61 1.84 -1.09 22.76
CA PRO A 61 3.29 -0.93 22.67
C PRO A 61 3.69 -0.55 21.24
N PHE A 62 4.84 0.12 21.09
CA PHE A 62 5.41 0.29 19.75
C PHE A 62 5.79 -1.10 19.21
N HIS A 63 5.30 -1.45 18.02
CA HIS A 63 5.47 -2.77 17.42
C HIS A 63 5.53 -2.70 15.91
N ARG A 64 5.90 -3.82 15.30
CA ARG A 64 5.87 -4.08 13.87
C ARG A 64 4.96 -5.27 13.61
N GLN A 65 4.58 -5.48 12.35
CA GLN A 65 3.78 -6.65 11.94
C GLN A 65 4.20 -7.11 10.55
N ASP A 66 4.01 -8.39 10.23
CA ASP A 66 4.47 -8.99 8.97
C ASP A 66 3.41 -8.98 7.85
N PHE A 67 2.36 -8.20 8.03
CA PHE A 67 1.23 -8.06 7.11
C PHE A 67 0.93 -6.58 6.80
N PHE A 68 0.21 -6.32 5.73
CA PHE A 68 -0.30 -4.98 5.42
C PHE A 68 -1.52 -4.67 6.25
N PHE A 69 -1.73 -3.39 6.55
CA PHE A 69 -2.91 -2.96 7.29
C PHE A 69 -3.41 -1.59 6.85
N ILE A 70 -4.72 -1.43 6.97
CA ILE A 70 -5.44 -0.17 6.78
C ILE A 70 -6.25 0.05 8.05
N ASN A 71 -5.89 1.06 8.82
CA ASN A 71 -6.65 1.50 9.99
C ASN A 71 -7.43 2.76 9.61
N TYR A 72 -8.74 2.71 9.74
CA TYR A 72 -9.65 3.80 9.41
C TYR A 72 -10.39 4.28 10.64
N ALA A 73 -10.26 5.57 10.96
CA ALA A 73 -11.00 6.21 12.05
C ALA A 73 -12.47 6.38 11.64
N TYR A 74 -13.30 5.41 12.01
CA TYR A 74 -14.73 5.42 11.66
C TYR A 74 -15.54 6.42 12.49
N GLN A 75 -15.20 6.56 13.78
CA GLN A 75 -15.82 7.49 14.70
C GLN A 75 -14.76 8.03 15.66
N ASN A 76 -14.73 9.34 15.81
CA ASN A 76 -13.74 10.08 16.60
C ASN A 76 -12.28 9.85 16.12
N SER A 77 -11.34 10.49 16.80
CA SER A 77 -9.92 10.47 16.46
C SER A 77 -9.10 9.60 17.42
N TYR A 78 -7.96 9.14 16.94
CA TYR A 78 -6.93 8.50 17.74
C TYR A 78 -5.54 9.01 17.34
N HIS A 79 -4.54 8.66 18.11
CA HIS A 79 -3.15 9.01 17.81
C HIS A 79 -2.38 7.76 17.38
N THR A 80 -1.44 7.95 16.47
CA THR A 80 -0.45 6.93 16.13
C THR A 80 0.96 7.49 16.25
N LEU A 81 1.87 6.69 16.83
CA LEU A 81 3.30 6.97 16.82
C LEU A 81 3.88 6.34 15.56
N SER A 82 4.69 7.09 14.83
CA SER A 82 5.44 6.60 13.68
C SER A 82 6.94 6.67 13.98
N ALA A 83 7.67 5.60 13.64
CA ALA A 83 9.12 5.55 13.80
C ALA A 83 9.83 6.58 12.91
N LYS A 84 9.37 6.77 11.66
CA LYS A 84 10.01 7.66 10.67
C LYS A 84 10.19 9.09 11.15
N TYR A 85 9.21 9.60 11.87
CA TYR A 85 9.20 10.99 12.31
C TYR A 85 9.36 11.15 13.82
N ASN A 86 9.41 10.03 14.55
CA ASN A 86 9.42 10.02 16.02
C ASN A 86 8.40 11.02 16.61
N ASN A 87 7.22 11.06 16.01
CA ASN A 87 6.17 12.01 16.32
C ASN A 87 4.81 11.33 16.48
N LEU A 88 3.94 12.02 17.16
CA LEU A 88 2.56 11.66 17.35
C LEU A 88 1.72 12.24 16.20
N ILE A 89 1.08 11.36 15.44
CA ILE A 89 0.18 11.73 14.35
C ILE A 89 -1.24 11.58 14.84
N VAL A 90 -2.08 12.59 14.61
CA VAL A 90 -3.52 12.49 14.85
C VAL A 90 -4.17 11.91 13.61
N VAL A 91 -4.95 10.86 13.78
CA VAL A 91 -5.80 10.29 12.73
C VAL A 91 -7.24 10.69 13.08
N GLU A 92 -7.75 11.66 12.34
CA GLU A 92 -9.09 12.22 12.57
C GLU A 92 -10.19 11.31 12.01
N GLU A 93 -11.44 11.56 12.41
CA GLU A 93 -12.59 10.83 11.84
C GLU A 93 -12.59 10.96 10.30
N ASP A 94 -12.85 9.86 9.62
CA ASP A 94 -12.77 9.73 8.17
C ASP A 94 -11.34 9.78 7.61
N GLU A 95 -10.32 9.46 8.39
CA GLU A 95 -8.94 9.31 7.91
C GLU A 95 -8.46 7.86 7.99
N CYS A 96 -7.55 7.51 7.07
CA CYS A 96 -6.87 6.22 7.01
C CYS A 96 -5.39 6.37 7.39
N TYR A 97 -4.90 5.46 8.22
CA TYR A 97 -3.48 5.20 8.40
C TYR A 97 -3.15 3.83 7.80
N ILE A 98 -2.31 3.80 6.78
CA ILE A 98 -1.98 2.60 6.02
C ILE A 98 -0.52 2.26 6.24
N GLY A 99 -0.25 1.07 6.73
CA GLY A 99 1.10 0.57 6.96
C GLY A 99 1.39 -0.68 6.13
N GLN A 100 2.68 -0.88 5.93
CA GLN A 100 3.22 -2.03 5.23
C GLN A 100 3.89 -2.99 6.21
N PRO A 101 4.21 -4.23 5.80
CA PRO A 101 4.94 -5.15 6.64
C PRO A 101 6.22 -4.51 7.19
N TYR A 102 6.47 -4.74 8.48
CA TYR A 102 7.61 -4.24 9.25
C TYR A 102 7.68 -2.71 9.44
N SER A 103 6.65 -1.97 9.07
CA SER A 103 6.50 -0.57 9.44
C SER A 103 6.18 -0.45 10.93
N GLY A 104 6.96 0.34 11.65
CA GLY A 104 6.82 0.48 13.10
C GLY A 104 5.78 1.55 13.46
N TYR A 105 4.85 1.18 14.34
CA TYR A 105 3.86 2.13 14.84
C TYR A 105 3.32 1.71 16.24
N ALA A 106 2.55 2.60 16.85
CA ALA A 106 1.76 2.31 18.04
C ALA A 106 0.51 3.18 18.05
N LEU A 107 -0.61 2.62 18.47
CA LEU A 107 -1.85 3.37 18.64
C LEU A 107 -1.95 3.91 20.06
N ARG A 108 -2.50 5.12 20.19
CA ARG A 108 -2.70 5.83 21.45
C ARG A 108 -4.04 6.55 21.46
N LYS A 109 -4.73 6.41 22.58
CA LYS A 109 -5.88 7.24 22.92
C LYS A 109 -6.01 7.33 24.45
N GLU A 110 -6.12 8.54 24.96
CA GLU A 110 -6.30 8.76 26.38
C GLU A 110 -7.72 8.42 26.81
N LYS A 111 -7.85 7.81 27.98
CA LYS A 111 -9.11 7.47 28.61
C LYS A 111 -9.97 8.70 28.87
N GLY A 112 -11.26 8.60 28.63
CA GLY A 112 -12.22 9.67 28.91
C GLY A 112 -12.36 10.72 27.83
N ALA A 113 -11.63 10.61 26.69
CA ALA A 113 -11.79 11.47 25.52
C ALA A 113 -12.94 11.02 24.58
N GLY A 114 -13.83 10.15 25.06
CA GLY A 114 -14.93 9.54 24.30
C GLY A 114 -14.50 8.29 23.55
N ASP A 115 -15.44 7.40 23.24
CA ASP A 115 -15.16 6.17 22.52
C ASP A 115 -14.68 6.44 21.09
N VAL A 116 -13.69 5.69 20.63
CA VAL A 116 -13.27 5.66 19.23
C VAL A 116 -13.67 4.34 18.61
N VAL A 117 -14.07 4.38 17.34
CA VAL A 117 -14.28 3.19 16.54
C VAL A 117 -13.28 3.19 15.39
N ILE A 118 -12.41 2.19 15.34
CA ILE A 118 -11.41 2.00 14.29
C ILE A 118 -11.75 0.73 13.52
N PHE A 119 -11.86 0.82 12.21
CA PHE A 119 -11.94 -0.35 11.33
C PHE A 119 -10.53 -0.71 10.85
N GLY A 120 -10.09 -1.92 11.18
CA GLY A 120 -8.83 -2.48 10.71
C GLY A 120 -9.09 -3.48 9.57
N VAL A 121 -8.37 -3.32 8.47
CA VAL A 121 -8.30 -4.33 7.40
C VAL A 121 -6.86 -4.81 7.32
N LEU A 122 -6.63 -6.05 7.71
CA LEU A 122 -5.33 -6.71 7.68
C LEU A 122 -5.26 -7.58 6.43
N ILE A 123 -4.11 -7.57 5.76
CA ILE A 123 -3.94 -8.27 4.47
C ILE A 123 -2.66 -9.08 4.54
N ARG A 124 -2.81 -10.40 4.34
CA ARG A 124 -1.67 -11.32 4.33
C ARG A 124 -0.66 -10.90 3.25
N LYS A 125 0.60 -10.78 3.61
CA LYS A 125 1.66 -10.27 2.74
C LYS A 125 1.73 -11.00 1.39
N ASP A 126 1.79 -12.33 1.41
CA ASP A 126 1.94 -13.12 0.18
C ASP A 126 0.71 -13.00 -0.75
N SER A 127 -0.49 -12.92 -0.17
CA SER A 127 -1.73 -12.69 -0.92
C SER A 127 -1.79 -11.30 -1.52
N PHE A 128 -1.29 -10.28 -0.81
CA PHE A 128 -1.20 -8.92 -1.34
C PHE A 128 -0.35 -8.89 -2.61
N PHE A 129 0.84 -9.46 -2.58
CA PHE A 129 1.73 -9.46 -3.73
C PHE A 129 1.19 -10.25 -4.92
N ARG A 130 0.57 -11.38 -4.65
CA ARG A 130 0.02 -12.24 -5.71
C ARG A 130 -1.22 -11.67 -6.37
N GLU A 131 -2.14 -11.09 -5.58
CA GLU A 131 -3.49 -10.78 -6.05
C GLU A 131 -3.74 -9.28 -6.26
N TYR A 132 -3.11 -8.41 -5.45
CA TYR A 132 -3.44 -6.98 -5.42
C TYR A 132 -2.38 -6.06 -5.98
N LEU A 133 -1.12 -6.46 -5.91
CA LEU A 133 -0.03 -5.64 -6.44
C LEU A 133 -0.25 -5.23 -7.91
N PRO A 134 -0.75 -6.12 -8.82
CA PRO A 134 -1.08 -5.74 -10.19
C PRO A 134 -2.13 -4.63 -10.29
N THR A 135 -3.01 -4.49 -9.31
CA THR A 135 -4.06 -3.47 -9.28
C THR A 135 -3.50 -2.07 -9.00
N VAL A 136 -2.48 -1.97 -8.14
CA VAL A 136 -1.82 -0.70 -7.77
C VAL A 136 -0.57 -0.39 -8.60
N TYR A 137 -0.22 -1.29 -9.52
CA TYR A 137 0.99 -1.20 -10.34
C TYR A 137 1.06 0.06 -11.22
N THR A 138 -0.08 0.57 -11.67
CA THR A 138 -0.16 1.75 -12.55
C THR A 138 0.14 3.07 -11.83
N ASP A 139 0.14 3.08 -10.48
CA ASP A 139 0.55 4.24 -9.70
C ASP A 139 1.96 4.01 -9.14
N SER A 140 2.95 4.75 -9.65
CA SER A 140 4.36 4.52 -9.33
C SER A 140 4.71 4.78 -7.88
N ASP A 141 4.06 5.76 -7.23
CA ASP A 141 4.33 6.12 -5.84
C ASP A 141 3.69 5.12 -4.90
N LEU A 142 2.44 4.75 -5.18
CA LEU A 142 1.73 3.74 -4.40
C LEU A 142 2.37 2.35 -4.57
N PHE A 143 2.81 2.04 -5.77
CA PHE A 143 3.57 0.81 -6.05
C PHE A 143 4.88 0.78 -5.26
N ARG A 144 5.66 1.87 -5.24
CA ARG A 144 6.86 2.00 -4.41
C ARG A 144 6.53 1.79 -2.94
N PHE A 145 5.53 2.50 -2.43
CA PHE A 145 5.12 2.36 -1.05
C PHE A 145 4.86 0.90 -0.67
N PHE A 146 4.15 0.13 -1.51
CA PHE A 146 3.84 -1.25 -1.20
C PHE A 146 5.00 -2.24 -1.41
N ILE A 147 6.02 -1.90 -2.21
CA ILE A 147 7.12 -2.82 -2.52
C ILE A 147 8.40 -2.53 -1.76
N ASP A 148 8.72 -1.27 -1.50
CA ASP A 148 10.07 -0.81 -1.14
C ASP A 148 10.67 -1.41 0.16
N PRO A 149 9.95 -1.82 1.18
CA PRO A 149 10.53 -2.24 2.46
C PRO A 149 10.64 -3.72 2.72
N GLN A 150 10.64 -4.55 1.74
CA GLN A 150 10.39 -5.99 1.86
C GLN A 150 11.56 -6.86 2.30
N THR A 151 12.70 -6.32 2.55
CA THR A 151 13.88 -7.10 2.95
C THR A 151 14.32 -6.76 4.36
N ASN A 152 13.69 -7.29 5.42
CA ASN A 152 14.18 -7.21 6.81
C ASN A 152 14.77 -5.85 7.24
N LYS A 153 14.68 -4.84 6.39
CA LYS A 153 14.98 -3.46 6.70
C LYS A 153 13.67 -2.82 7.11
N PHE A 154 13.59 -2.47 8.37
CA PHE A 154 12.48 -1.78 8.97
C PHE A 154 12.04 -0.62 8.08
N SER A 155 10.84 -0.72 7.53
CA SER A 155 10.21 0.42 6.91
C SER A 155 9.60 1.27 8.00
N ASP A 156 9.85 2.55 7.92
CA ASP A 156 9.18 3.54 8.74
C ASP A 156 8.14 4.30 7.93
N GLU A 157 7.82 3.83 6.72
CA GLU A 157 6.90 4.50 5.83
C GLU A 157 5.44 4.10 6.08
N PHE A 158 4.57 5.07 5.98
CA PHE A 158 3.12 4.92 6.07
C PHE A 158 2.45 5.91 5.12
N ILE A 159 1.18 5.65 4.81
CA ILE A 159 0.30 6.62 4.15
C ILE A 159 -0.74 7.08 5.17
N HIS A 160 -0.85 8.40 5.35
CA HIS A 160 -1.93 9.06 6.06
C HIS A 160 -2.81 9.75 5.02
N LEU A 161 -4.08 9.39 4.95
CA LEU A 161 -4.98 9.77 3.87
C LEU A 161 -6.31 10.27 4.45
N SER A 162 -6.68 11.51 4.11
CA SER A 162 -7.99 12.05 4.44
C SER A 162 -9.06 11.59 3.46
N VAL A 163 -10.18 11.07 3.98
CA VAL A 163 -11.33 10.63 3.21
C VAL A 163 -12.49 11.57 3.49
N THR A 164 -12.98 12.24 2.48
CA THR A 164 -14.14 13.12 2.64
C THR A 164 -15.40 12.35 3.03
N LYS A 165 -16.20 12.88 3.94
CA LYS A 165 -17.49 12.33 4.38
C LYS A 165 -18.35 11.92 3.17
N GLY A 166 -18.84 10.65 3.18
CA GLY A 166 -19.62 10.10 2.07
C GLY A 166 -18.80 9.50 0.93
N HIS A 167 -17.48 9.44 1.03
CA HIS A 167 -16.62 8.80 0.04
C HIS A 167 -16.86 7.27 -0.04
N ALA A 168 -16.60 6.69 -1.21
CA ALA A 168 -16.75 5.25 -1.44
C ALA A 168 -15.95 4.39 -0.45
N ILE A 169 -14.76 4.82 -0.02
CA ILE A 169 -13.90 4.14 0.97
C ILE A 169 -14.68 3.81 2.25
N ARG A 170 -15.36 4.79 2.86
CA ARG A 170 -16.19 4.56 4.07
C ARG A 170 -17.24 3.48 3.81
N SER A 171 -17.97 3.58 2.69
CA SER A 171 -19.04 2.63 2.37
C SER A 171 -18.51 1.21 2.11
N ILE A 172 -17.34 1.07 1.48
CA ILE A 172 -16.70 -0.22 1.26
C ILE A 172 -16.27 -0.84 2.60
N LEU A 173 -15.65 -0.07 3.49
CA LEU A 173 -15.23 -0.52 4.81
C LEU A 173 -16.43 -0.95 5.67
N GLU A 174 -17.55 -0.20 5.66
CA GLU A 174 -18.79 -0.59 6.32
C GLU A 174 -19.31 -1.95 5.82
N LEU A 175 -19.27 -2.17 4.50
CA LEU A 175 -19.66 -3.45 3.89
C LEU A 175 -18.71 -4.58 4.29
N MET A 176 -17.40 -4.34 4.31
CA MET A 176 -16.41 -5.33 4.76
C MET A 176 -16.61 -5.73 6.21
N VAL A 177 -16.89 -4.76 7.09
CA VAL A 177 -17.20 -5.01 8.52
C VAL A 177 -18.47 -5.86 8.66
N MET A 178 -19.53 -5.55 7.92
CA MET A 178 -20.79 -6.33 7.98
C MET A 178 -20.59 -7.74 7.42
N GLU A 179 -19.89 -7.91 6.31
CA GLU A 179 -19.60 -9.21 5.69
C GLU A 179 -18.77 -10.09 6.64
N TYR A 180 -17.71 -9.51 7.22
CA TYR A 180 -16.84 -10.25 8.10
C TYR A 180 -17.51 -10.61 9.46
N ALA A 181 -18.43 -9.79 9.94
CA ALA A 181 -19.21 -10.10 11.14
C ALA A 181 -20.21 -11.27 10.94
N ASP A 182 -20.70 -11.48 9.73
CA ASP A 182 -21.64 -12.58 9.38
C ASP A 182 -20.96 -13.56 8.40
N ARG A 183 -19.78 -14.10 8.80
CA ARG A 183 -18.93 -14.96 7.97
C ARG A 183 -19.69 -16.15 7.40
N LYS A 184 -19.49 -16.41 6.11
CA LYS A 184 -19.98 -17.53 5.33
C LYS A 184 -18.83 -18.21 4.58
N GLU A 185 -19.10 -19.32 3.92
CA GLU A 185 -18.12 -20.08 3.15
C GLU A 185 -17.42 -19.24 2.05
N ASP A 186 -18.11 -18.26 1.48
CA ASP A 186 -17.60 -17.41 0.41
C ASP A 186 -17.14 -16.01 0.87
N THR A 187 -17.15 -15.73 2.16
CA THR A 187 -16.76 -14.41 2.73
C THR A 187 -15.37 -13.96 2.29
N GLN A 188 -14.36 -14.83 2.28
CA GLN A 188 -13.01 -14.46 1.82
C GLN A 188 -13.01 -14.03 0.35
N ARG A 189 -13.78 -14.67 -0.52
CA ARG A 189 -13.91 -14.29 -1.93
C ARG A 189 -14.56 -12.92 -2.09
N ILE A 190 -15.59 -12.62 -1.29
CA ILE A 190 -16.28 -11.33 -1.28
C ILE A 190 -15.34 -10.23 -0.76
N LEU A 191 -14.67 -10.47 0.37
CA LEU A 191 -13.71 -9.52 0.95
C LEU A 191 -12.56 -9.20 -0.01
N LYS A 192 -12.03 -10.20 -0.71
CA LYS A 192 -11.00 -10.00 -1.74
C LYS A 192 -11.45 -9.05 -2.85
N SER A 193 -12.68 -9.19 -3.33
CA SER A 193 -13.25 -8.30 -4.35
C SER A 193 -13.46 -6.86 -3.83
N MET A 194 -13.92 -6.73 -2.58
CA MET A 194 -14.08 -5.44 -1.92
C MET A 194 -12.72 -4.77 -1.68
N LEU A 195 -11.72 -5.53 -1.24
CA LEU A 195 -10.36 -5.03 -1.03
C LEU A 195 -9.73 -4.50 -2.33
N GLN A 196 -9.93 -5.20 -3.46
CA GLN A 196 -9.47 -4.70 -4.75
C GLN A 196 -10.07 -3.33 -5.09
N THR A 197 -11.39 -3.17 -4.85
CA THR A 197 -12.07 -1.89 -5.05
C THR A 197 -11.58 -0.82 -4.07
N LEU A 198 -11.36 -1.19 -2.80
CA LEU A 198 -10.82 -0.30 -1.78
C LEU A 198 -9.43 0.23 -2.16
N LEU A 199 -8.54 -0.63 -2.62
CA LEU A 199 -7.18 -0.25 -3.05
C LEU A 199 -7.20 0.70 -4.25
N LEU A 200 -8.12 0.52 -5.21
CA LEU A 200 -8.30 1.44 -6.33
C LEU A 200 -8.81 2.81 -5.87
N GLU A 201 -9.73 2.87 -4.91
CA GLU A 201 -10.21 4.13 -4.34
C GLU A 201 -9.14 4.85 -3.52
N ILE A 202 -8.32 4.09 -2.77
CA ILE A 202 -7.15 4.62 -2.05
C ILE A 202 -6.14 5.20 -3.05
N ALA A 203 -5.81 4.48 -4.12
CA ALA A 203 -4.89 4.95 -5.16
C ALA A 203 -5.39 6.25 -5.80
N ARG A 204 -6.67 6.30 -6.16
CA ARG A 204 -7.30 7.52 -6.71
C ARG A 204 -7.20 8.70 -5.74
N ARG A 205 -7.50 8.48 -4.47
CA ARG A 205 -7.48 9.53 -3.45
C ARG A 205 -6.05 10.01 -3.16
N TYR A 206 -5.12 9.10 -3.01
CA TYR A 206 -3.71 9.38 -2.80
C TYR A 206 -3.13 10.27 -3.92
N LYS A 207 -3.45 9.97 -5.17
CA LYS A 207 -3.05 10.78 -6.33
C LYS A 207 -3.62 12.20 -6.29
N ILE A 208 -4.88 12.37 -5.86
CA ILE A 208 -5.52 13.69 -5.70
C ILE A 208 -4.82 14.50 -4.61
N GLU A 209 -4.55 13.92 -3.45
CA GLU A 209 -3.89 14.61 -2.34
C GLU A 209 -2.47 15.04 -2.70
N LYS A 210 -1.70 14.14 -3.30
CA LYS A 210 -0.33 14.44 -3.72
C LYS A 210 -0.26 15.54 -4.76
N ASN A 211 -1.16 15.53 -5.73
CA ASN A 211 -1.24 16.58 -6.75
C ASN A 211 -1.78 17.92 -6.23
N GLY A 212 -2.48 17.94 -5.10
CA GLY A 212 -2.99 19.16 -4.46
C GLY A 212 -1.98 19.91 -3.58
N THR A 213 -0.90 19.25 -3.18
CA THR A 213 0.06 19.79 -2.21
C THR A 213 1.35 20.36 -2.82
N GLU A 214 1.66 20.02 -4.06
CA GLU A 214 2.86 20.52 -4.74
C GLU A 214 2.55 20.98 -6.17
N GLN A 215 2.98 22.19 -6.50
CA GLN A 215 2.99 22.69 -7.87
C GLN A 215 4.20 22.09 -8.59
N LYS A 216 4.07 20.79 -9.00
CA LYS A 216 5.14 20.06 -9.68
C LYS A 216 5.53 20.77 -10.99
N SER A 217 6.81 20.88 -11.26
CA SER A 217 7.31 21.33 -12.55
C SER A 217 6.83 20.41 -13.68
N VAL A 218 6.82 20.90 -14.91
CA VAL A 218 6.43 20.10 -16.08
C VAL A 218 7.30 18.85 -16.23
N SER A 219 8.59 18.93 -15.92
CA SER A 219 9.52 17.80 -15.95
C SER A 219 9.17 16.74 -14.90
N GLU A 220 8.84 17.16 -13.69
CA GLU A 220 8.40 16.23 -12.61
C GLU A 220 7.10 15.54 -12.98
N GLN A 221 6.10 16.27 -13.53
CA GLN A 221 4.86 15.69 -14.01
C GLN A 221 5.09 14.65 -15.11
N ILE A 222 6.05 14.92 -16.04
CA ILE A 222 6.43 13.98 -17.10
C ILE A 222 7.09 12.73 -16.52
N LEU A 223 8.00 12.88 -15.54
CA LEU A 223 8.64 11.74 -14.88
C LEU A 223 7.65 10.86 -14.13
N ASP A 224 6.69 11.47 -13.43
CA ASP A 224 5.59 10.73 -12.79
C ASP A 224 4.77 9.96 -13.83
N TYR A 225 4.38 10.62 -14.92
CA TYR A 225 3.64 9.99 -16.02
C TYR A 225 4.42 8.82 -16.65
N MET A 226 5.73 8.97 -16.82
CA MET A 226 6.60 7.87 -17.26
C MET A 226 6.63 6.72 -16.25
N GLY A 227 6.67 7.04 -14.97
CA GLY A 227 6.56 6.06 -13.90
C GLY A 227 5.25 5.29 -13.98
N ASP A 228 4.13 5.98 -14.01
CA ASP A 228 2.78 5.38 -14.02
C ASP A 228 2.50 4.50 -15.24
N HIS A 229 3.10 4.81 -16.40
CA HIS A 229 2.84 4.15 -17.68
C HIS A 229 4.08 3.46 -18.26
N SER A 230 5.06 3.10 -17.42
CA SER A 230 6.37 2.61 -17.87
C SER A 230 6.31 1.33 -18.72
N ASP A 231 5.22 0.57 -18.65
CA ASP A 231 4.98 -0.63 -19.44
C ASP A 231 4.68 -0.33 -20.92
N VAL A 232 3.97 0.76 -21.21
CA VAL A 232 3.46 1.07 -22.57
C VAL A 232 3.92 2.41 -23.13
N VAL A 233 4.40 3.34 -22.30
CA VAL A 233 4.62 4.73 -22.67
C VAL A 233 5.69 4.92 -23.74
N THR A 234 5.39 5.76 -24.70
CA THR A 234 6.36 6.29 -25.68
C THR A 234 6.52 7.81 -25.56
N LEU A 235 7.60 8.35 -26.14
CA LEU A 235 7.82 9.78 -26.17
C LEU A 235 6.67 10.54 -26.89
N LYS A 236 6.00 9.88 -27.86
CA LYS A 236 4.86 10.44 -28.56
C LYS A 236 3.63 10.52 -27.67
N ASP A 237 3.41 9.51 -26.84
CA ASP A 237 2.28 9.48 -25.90
C ASP A 237 2.41 10.58 -24.85
N ILE A 238 3.61 10.79 -24.31
CA ILE A 238 3.90 11.91 -23.39
C ILE A 238 3.64 13.25 -24.09
N ALA A 239 4.17 13.42 -25.30
CA ALA A 239 4.02 14.65 -26.05
C ALA A 239 2.54 14.96 -26.32
N ALA A 240 1.75 13.96 -26.65
CA ALA A 240 0.30 14.10 -26.86
C ALA A 240 -0.42 14.42 -25.54
N HIS A 241 -0.08 13.73 -24.44
CA HIS A 241 -0.70 13.93 -23.13
C HIS A 241 -0.50 15.36 -22.58
N PHE A 242 0.72 15.86 -22.67
CA PHE A 242 1.10 17.19 -22.17
C PHE A 242 0.91 18.32 -23.18
N ASN A 243 0.42 18.03 -24.39
CA ASN A 243 0.28 18.99 -25.49
C ASN A 243 1.60 19.69 -25.90
N TYR A 244 2.71 18.95 -25.90
CA TYR A 244 4.00 19.44 -26.34
C TYR A 244 4.50 18.67 -27.58
N HIS A 245 5.50 19.24 -28.25
CA HIS A 245 6.18 18.51 -29.32
C HIS A 245 7.16 17.47 -28.73
N PRO A 246 7.29 16.25 -29.31
CA PRO A 246 8.23 15.23 -28.81
C PRO A 246 9.67 15.72 -28.60
N ASN A 247 10.17 16.56 -29.50
CA ASN A 247 11.53 17.13 -29.39
C ASN A 247 11.65 18.05 -28.15
N TYR A 248 10.61 18.79 -27.80
CA TYR A 248 10.60 19.62 -26.59
C TYR A 248 10.67 18.75 -25.34
N ILE A 249 9.85 17.70 -25.25
CA ILE A 249 9.89 16.75 -24.14
C ILE A 249 11.27 16.11 -24.01
N SER A 250 11.84 15.64 -25.12
CA SER A 250 13.18 15.05 -25.11
C SER A 250 14.26 16.03 -24.62
N SER A 251 14.19 17.29 -25.08
CA SER A 251 15.12 18.33 -24.65
C SER A 251 14.93 18.74 -23.20
N LEU A 252 13.67 18.82 -22.74
CA LEU A 252 13.32 19.13 -21.36
C LEU A 252 13.87 18.07 -20.41
N LEU A 253 13.57 16.79 -20.68
CA LEU A 253 14.07 15.67 -19.87
C LEU A 253 15.59 15.68 -19.81
N HIS A 254 16.27 15.85 -20.96
CA HIS A 254 17.72 15.87 -20.99
C HIS A 254 18.31 17.06 -20.23
N ARG A 255 17.70 18.24 -20.30
CA ARG A 255 18.15 19.43 -19.56
C ARG A 255 18.00 19.27 -18.06
N GLU A 256 16.86 18.74 -17.60
CA GLU A 256 16.52 18.64 -16.17
C GLU A 256 17.16 17.41 -15.48
N THR A 257 17.33 16.30 -16.21
CA THR A 257 17.85 15.04 -15.64
C THR A 257 19.25 14.64 -16.14
N GLY A 258 19.76 15.28 -17.18
CA GLY A 258 20.99 14.89 -17.87
C GLY A 258 20.85 13.62 -18.74
N ARG A 259 19.66 13.02 -18.83
CA ARG A 259 19.41 11.69 -19.42
C ARG A 259 18.39 11.74 -20.54
N LYS A 260 18.44 10.75 -21.44
CA LYS A 260 17.46 10.58 -22.51
C LYS A 260 16.21 9.86 -21.99
N PHE A 261 15.07 10.08 -22.63
CA PHE A 261 13.82 9.38 -22.35
C PHE A 261 13.99 7.85 -22.23
N THR A 262 14.73 7.25 -23.17
CA THR A 262 14.96 5.79 -23.20
C THR A 262 15.80 5.30 -22.02
N GLU A 263 16.73 6.11 -21.54
CA GLU A 263 17.58 5.79 -20.39
C GLU A 263 16.78 5.86 -19.09
N ILE A 264 15.94 6.90 -18.94
CA ILE A 264 15.04 7.06 -17.80
C ILE A 264 14.02 5.92 -17.77
N LEU A 265 13.39 5.61 -18.90
CA LEU A 265 12.41 4.52 -18.98
C LEU A 265 13.03 3.16 -18.67
N LEU A 266 14.26 2.92 -19.17
CA LEU A 266 15.00 1.70 -18.86
C LEU A 266 15.27 1.59 -17.34
N GLU A 267 15.76 2.65 -16.72
CA GLU A 267 16.00 2.69 -15.27
C GLU A 267 14.74 2.37 -14.48
N ILE A 268 13.62 3.05 -14.75
CA ILE A 268 12.32 2.81 -14.11
C ILE A 268 11.93 1.33 -14.23
N ARG A 269 12.07 0.74 -15.42
CA ARG A 269 11.76 -0.67 -15.66
C ARG A 269 12.69 -1.62 -14.90
N MET A 270 13.97 -1.31 -14.84
CA MET A 270 14.97 -2.15 -14.15
C MET A 270 14.80 -2.09 -12.63
N GLU A 271 14.56 -0.92 -12.07
CA GLU A 271 14.23 -0.78 -10.65
C GLU A 271 12.98 -1.58 -10.29
N ARG A 272 11.91 -1.43 -11.07
CA ARG A 272 10.67 -2.21 -10.89
C ARG A 272 10.89 -3.71 -11.03
N ALA A 273 11.73 -4.14 -11.98
CA ALA A 273 12.09 -5.54 -12.13
C ALA A 273 12.69 -6.11 -10.84
N VAL A 274 13.69 -5.42 -10.29
CA VAL A 274 14.34 -5.85 -9.05
C VAL A 274 13.35 -5.90 -7.88
N LEU A 275 12.48 -4.90 -7.77
CA LEU A 275 11.46 -4.85 -6.73
C LEU A 275 10.48 -6.03 -6.84
N LEU A 276 9.96 -6.29 -8.04
CA LEU A 276 9.05 -7.42 -8.29
C LEU A 276 9.74 -8.77 -8.01
N MET A 277 10.98 -8.95 -8.48
CA MET A 277 11.74 -10.19 -8.26
C MET A 277 12.08 -10.44 -6.80
N LYS A 278 12.29 -9.38 -6.00
CA LYS A 278 12.57 -9.49 -4.55
C LYS A 278 11.33 -9.83 -3.73
N ASN A 279 10.20 -9.30 -4.13
CA ASN A 279 9.05 -9.15 -3.26
C ASN A 279 7.83 -9.95 -3.71
N THR A 280 7.93 -10.68 -4.84
CA THR A 280 6.82 -11.47 -5.37
C THR A 280 7.29 -12.87 -5.74
N THR A 281 6.34 -13.78 -5.91
CA THR A 281 6.55 -15.13 -6.45
C THR A 281 6.35 -15.18 -7.96
N LEU A 282 6.25 -14.02 -8.62
CA LEU A 282 6.06 -13.96 -10.08
C LEU A 282 7.27 -14.54 -10.80
N SER A 283 7.01 -15.27 -11.88
CA SER A 283 8.05 -15.72 -12.79
C SER A 283 8.71 -14.55 -13.52
N ILE A 284 9.93 -14.74 -13.98
CA ILE A 284 10.65 -13.70 -14.75
C ILE A 284 9.88 -13.34 -16.02
N GLU A 285 9.18 -14.30 -16.62
CA GLU A 285 8.31 -14.13 -17.78
C GLU A 285 7.13 -13.20 -17.47
N GLU A 286 6.45 -13.40 -16.36
CA GLU A 286 5.35 -12.53 -15.89
C GLU A 286 5.86 -11.13 -15.58
N ILE A 287 6.98 -11.00 -14.87
CA ILE A 287 7.62 -9.70 -14.59
C ILE A 287 7.99 -8.99 -15.88
N SER A 288 8.60 -9.69 -16.83
CA SER A 288 8.96 -9.13 -18.15
C SER A 288 7.72 -8.57 -18.88
N ALA A 289 6.61 -9.30 -18.87
CA ALA A 289 5.35 -8.87 -19.49
C ALA A 289 4.78 -7.62 -18.79
N MET A 290 4.76 -7.60 -17.45
CA MET A 290 4.31 -6.46 -16.65
C MET A 290 5.14 -5.19 -16.90
N LEU A 291 6.43 -5.34 -17.23
CA LEU A 291 7.32 -4.23 -17.54
C LEU A 291 7.22 -3.75 -18.99
N GLY A 292 6.31 -4.32 -19.79
CA GLY A 292 6.06 -3.91 -21.17
C GLY A 292 7.06 -4.48 -22.19
N TYR A 293 7.74 -5.57 -21.85
CA TYR A 293 8.57 -6.28 -22.82
C TYR A 293 7.73 -7.30 -23.59
N SER A 294 7.62 -7.11 -24.89
CA SER A 294 6.93 -8.05 -25.79
C SER A 294 7.59 -9.44 -25.87
N ASN A 295 8.84 -9.53 -25.47
CA ASN A 295 9.63 -10.76 -25.47
C ASN A 295 10.59 -10.77 -24.26
N HIS A 296 10.55 -11.84 -23.49
CA HIS A 296 11.41 -12.03 -22.31
C HIS A 296 12.91 -11.97 -22.65
N SER A 297 13.33 -12.37 -23.86
CA SER A 297 14.73 -12.27 -24.29
C SER A 297 15.22 -10.82 -24.32
N ASN A 298 14.35 -9.87 -24.72
CA ASN A 298 14.67 -8.45 -24.72
C ASN A 298 14.83 -7.93 -23.28
N PHE A 299 14.00 -8.40 -22.36
CA PHE A 299 14.15 -8.10 -20.95
C PHE A 299 15.47 -8.63 -20.37
N TYR A 300 15.79 -9.91 -20.63
CA TYR A 300 17.06 -10.49 -20.18
C TYR A 300 18.27 -9.71 -20.69
N LYS A 301 18.25 -9.31 -21.95
CA LYS A 301 19.32 -8.49 -22.53
C LYS A 301 19.42 -7.13 -21.84
N ALA A 302 18.31 -6.41 -21.71
CA ALA A 302 18.26 -5.11 -21.07
C ALA A 302 18.70 -5.16 -19.60
N PHE A 303 18.26 -6.17 -18.86
CA PHE A 303 18.63 -6.38 -17.46
C PHE A 303 20.14 -6.66 -17.32
N LYS A 304 20.69 -7.53 -18.17
CA LYS A 304 22.12 -7.85 -18.16
C LYS A 304 22.98 -6.65 -18.59
N GLU A 305 22.52 -5.85 -19.55
CA GLU A 305 23.22 -4.62 -19.95
C GLU A 305 23.22 -3.58 -18.82
N TYR A 306 22.13 -3.50 -18.02
CA TYR A 306 21.98 -2.54 -16.95
C TYR A 306 22.71 -2.95 -15.66
N TYR A 307 22.54 -4.21 -15.20
CA TYR A 307 23.10 -4.71 -13.94
C TYR A 307 24.38 -5.56 -14.09
N GLY A 308 24.81 -5.87 -15.31
CA GLY A 308 25.99 -6.70 -15.57
C GLY A 308 25.77 -8.20 -15.43
N VAL A 309 24.65 -8.63 -14.85
CA VAL A 309 24.30 -10.04 -14.61
C VAL A 309 22.89 -10.35 -15.10
N THR A 310 22.59 -11.65 -15.29
CA THR A 310 21.21 -12.03 -15.69
C THR A 310 20.24 -11.89 -14.50
N PRO A 311 18.92 -11.75 -14.77
CA PRO A 311 17.91 -11.74 -13.71
C PRO A 311 18.02 -12.95 -12.76
N ARG A 312 18.32 -14.15 -13.27
CA ARG A 312 18.50 -15.35 -12.45
C ARG A 312 19.75 -15.32 -11.56
N ASP A 313 20.82 -14.67 -12.02
CA ASP A 313 22.07 -14.59 -11.27
C ASP A 313 22.09 -13.46 -10.25
N TYR A 314 21.22 -12.48 -10.42
CA TYR A 314 21.10 -11.33 -9.52
C TYR A 314 20.59 -11.72 -8.13
N PHE A 315 19.88 -12.85 -8.00
CA PHE A 315 19.25 -13.35 -6.77
C PHE A 315 19.80 -14.71 -6.29
N LYS A 316 20.94 -15.14 -6.82
CA LYS A 316 21.73 -16.24 -6.23
C LYS A 316 22.62 -15.73 -5.12
#